data_ddc786d785d8e11358ee7f305a47e322
#
_entry.id   ddc786d785d8e11358ee7f305a47e322
#
_cell.length_a   1.000
_cell.length_b   1.000
_cell.length_c   1.000
_cell.angle_alpha   90.00
_cell.angle_beta   90.00
_cell.angle_gamma   90.00
#
_symmetry.space_group_name_H-M   'P 1'
#
loop_
_entity.id
_entity.type
_entity.pdbx_description
1 polymer ?
#
loop_
_entity_poly.entity_id
_entity_poly.type
_entity_poly.pdbx_seq_one_letter_code
_entity_poly.pdbx_strand_id
1 'polypeptide(L)'
;MNSSATPALSTRVDFADIPPEFAPTRTHPIRVRSRPMPAGVRIARHTHAWAQVAYASRGVLRVATLGTTWMVPPSRAIWVPPHVTHEVVIVEEAYLRTLYIDENAVPPTLDACRVVEVSNLLREVIAALGVPGLSNAREQLLGALALDELTRSEPLPLSVPMPSEKRLRALCEAVIAAPANSDSLEQWAASVGASTRTIARLFRQELGVSFSQWRQQAVLARAIPLLNQGRPLAHVAQELGYQSQSAFSAMFRRAFGKSPRAFMEHGVDHLDGSGESEVEVSAGTGPTAVELAHTPDESEP
;
A
#
# COMPACT_ATOMS: atom_id res chain seq x y z
N MET A 1 17.17 28.58 13.90
CA MET A 1 15.79 28.76 13.45
C MET A 1 15.70 28.17 12.06
N ASN A 2 15.43 26.89 11.94
CA ASN A 2 15.09 26.25 10.67
C ASN A 2 13.72 25.61 10.83
N SER A 3 12.73 26.32 10.32
CA SER A 3 11.36 25.87 10.18
C SER A 3 11.33 24.71 9.19
N SER A 4 11.19 23.48 9.69
CA SER A 4 10.86 22.34 8.86
C SER A 4 9.41 22.48 8.42
N ALA A 5 9.22 23.01 7.22
CA ALA A 5 7.94 23.07 6.55
C ALA A 5 7.38 21.65 6.40
N THR A 6 6.27 21.40 7.05
CA THR A 6 5.39 20.28 6.77
C THR A 6 5.00 20.34 5.30
N PRO A 7 5.20 19.27 4.49
CA PRO A 7 4.75 19.32 3.11
C PRO A 7 3.22 19.39 3.12
N ALA A 8 2.71 20.51 2.65
CA ALA A 8 1.31 20.77 2.48
C ALA A 8 0.77 20.04 1.24
N LEU A 9 -0.50 19.62 1.37
CA LEU A 9 -1.41 19.21 0.32
C LEU A 9 -1.20 17.83 -0.28
N SER A 10 -1.76 16.86 0.42
CA SER A 10 -2.17 15.57 -0.14
C SER A 10 -3.20 15.85 -1.28
N THR A 11 -2.80 15.62 -2.52
CA THR A 11 -3.73 15.61 -3.65
C THR A 11 -4.67 14.43 -3.45
N ARG A 12 -5.95 14.71 -3.19
CA ARG A 12 -6.98 13.71 -3.05
C ARG A 12 -7.41 13.25 -4.44
N VAL A 13 -7.32 11.95 -4.69
CA VAL A 13 -7.87 11.31 -5.89
C VAL A 13 -9.11 10.55 -5.47
N ASP A 14 -10.23 10.80 -6.12
CA ASP A 14 -11.46 10.06 -5.86
C ASP A 14 -11.42 8.70 -6.60
N PHE A 15 -12.03 7.67 -6.00
CA PHE A 15 -12.04 6.31 -6.56
C PHE A 15 -12.82 6.23 -7.89
N ALA A 16 -13.75 7.16 -8.15
CA ALA A 16 -14.49 7.26 -9.42
C ALA A 16 -13.59 7.37 -10.67
N ASP A 17 -12.28 7.60 -10.47
CA ASP A 17 -11.29 7.68 -11.55
C ASP A 17 -10.72 6.32 -12.01
N ILE A 18 -11.34 5.18 -11.66
CA ILE A 18 -10.97 3.91 -12.31
C ILE A 18 -11.71 3.82 -13.64
N PRO A 19 -10.97 3.93 -14.76
CA PRO A 19 -11.58 3.80 -16.07
C PRO A 19 -12.25 2.42 -16.22
N PRO A 20 -13.43 2.35 -16.88
CA PRO A 20 -14.22 1.12 -16.99
C PRO A 20 -13.45 -0.08 -17.56
N GLU A 21 -12.45 0.15 -18.40
CA GLU A 21 -11.60 -0.89 -18.97
C GLU A 21 -10.75 -1.65 -17.95
N PHE A 22 -10.55 -1.08 -16.74
CA PHE A 22 -9.84 -1.74 -15.63
C PHE A 22 -10.79 -2.45 -14.65
N ALA A 23 -12.11 -2.32 -14.82
CA ALA A 23 -13.04 -3.10 -14.02
C ALA A 23 -12.99 -4.59 -14.45
N PRO A 24 -12.76 -5.53 -13.54
CA PRO A 24 -12.75 -6.94 -13.89
C PRO A 24 -14.17 -7.43 -14.21
N THR A 25 -14.26 -8.44 -15.05
CA THR A 25 -15.52 -9.07 -15.46
C THR A 25 -15.34 -10.58 -15.45
N ARG A 26 -16.43 -11.35 -15.54
CA ARG A 26 -16.34 -12.83 -15.66
C ARG A 26 -15.55 -13.32 -16.86
N THR A 27 -15.58 -12.59 -17.97
CA THR A 27 -14.81 -12.91 -19.19
C THR A 27 -13.35 -12.46 -19.10
N HIS A 28 -13.08 -11.43 -18.31
CA HIS A 28 -11.75 -10.90 -18.02
C HIS A 28 -11.57 -10.75 -16.51
N PRO A 29 -11.33 -11.84 -15.80
CA PRO A 29 -11.40 -11.88 -14.35
C PRO A 29 -10.27 -11.11 -13.65
N ILE A 30 -9.20 -10.78 -14.36
CA ILE A 30 -8.09 -9.98 -13.83
C ILE A 30 -7.76 -8.84 -14.78
N ARG A 31 -7.66 -7.64 -14.22
CA ARG A 31 -7.23 -6.44 -14.92
C ARG A 31 -6.07 -5.80 -14.18
N VAL A 32 -5.09 -5.31 -14.92
CA VAL A 32 -3.92 -4.64 -14.35
C VAL A 32 -3.90 -3.19 -14.80
N ARG A 33 -3.78 -2.28 -13.83
CA ARG A 33 -3.53 -0.86 -14.08
C ARG A 33 -2.17 -0.48 -13.53
N SER A 34 -1.33 0.09 -14.37
CA SER A 34 0.01 0.57 -14.00
C SER A 34 0.10 2.07 -14.18
N ARG A 35 0.65 2.79 -13.17
CA ARG A 35 0.80 4.25 -13.24
C ARG A 35 1.83 4.78 -12.25
N PRO A 36 2.55 5.86 -12.59
CA PRO A 36 3.33 6.61 -11.63
C PRO A 36 2.41 7.32 -10.64
N MET A 37 2.79 7.37 -9.37
CA MET A 37 2.01 7.99 -8.30
C MET A 37 2.95 8.86 -7.45
N PRO A 38 2.77 10.20 -7.44
CA PRO A 38 3.55 11.09 -6.60
C PRO A 38 3.38 10.82 -5.11
N ALA A 39 4.41 11.12 -4.32
CA ALA A 39 4.32 11.09 -2.86
C ALA A 39 3.22 12.03 -2.35
N GLY A 40 2.53 11.63 -1.28
CA GLY A 40 1.45 12.39 -0.67
C GLY A 40 0.09 12.23 -1.33
N VAL A 41 -0.02 11.59 -2.49
CA VAL A 41 -1.31 11.30 -3.12
C VAL A 41 -2.12 10.36 -2.24
N ARG A 42 -3.40 10.66 -2.09
CA ARG A 42 -4.35 9.88 -1.30
C ARG A 42 -5.52 9.45 -2.16
N ILE A 43 -5.68 8.15 -2.36
CA ILE A 43 -6.91 7.56 -2.88
C ILE A 43 -7.87 7.47 -1.71
N ALA A 44 -8.96 8.26 -1.78
CA ALA A 44 -9.92 8.40 -0.70
C ALA A 44 -10.53 7.05 -0.31
N ARG A 45 -11.10 7.00 0.88
CA ARG A 45 -11.78 5.80 1.39
C ARG A 45 -12.91 5.39 0.44
N HIS A 46 -12.86 4.14 -0.01
CA HIS A 46 -13.79 3.57 -0.98
C HIS A 46 -13.97 2.07 -0.74
N THR A 47 -14.91 1.49 -1.44
CA THR A 47 -15.17 0.04 -1.48
C THR A 47 -15.55 -0.36 -2.90
N HIS A 48 -15.29 -1.60 -3.25
CA HIS A 48 -15.64 -2.17 -4.56
C HIS A 48 -15.96 -3.67 -4.45
N ALA A 49 -16.68 -4.20 -5.44
CA ALA A 49 -17.14 -5.59 -5.46
C ALA A 49 -16.03 -6.60 -5.85
N TRP A 50 -14.89 -6.17 -6.31
CA TRP A 50 -13.77 -7.02 -6.71
C TRP A 50 -12.65 -7.00 -5.66
N ALA A 51 -11.76 -7.99 -5.72
CA ALA A 51 -10.54 -7.96 -4.92
C ALA A 51 -9.48 -7.07 -5.57
N GLN A 52 -8.57 -6.57 -4.75
CA GLN A 52 -7.48 -5.72 -5.20
C GLN A 52 -6.14 -6.24 -4.68
N VAL A 53 -5.13 -6.26 -5.56
CA VAL A 53 -3.73 -6.37 -5.18
C VAL A 53 -3.05 -5.05 -5.50
N ALA A 54 -2.56 -4.34 -4.50
CA ALA A 54 -1.75 -3.14 -4.71
C ALA A 54 -0.27 -3.47 -4.50
N TYR A 55 0.50 -3.34 -5.56
CA TYR A 55 1.94 -3.61 -5.62
C TYR A 55 2.68 -2.38 -6.16
N ALA A 56 3.79 -2.02 -5.52
CA ALA A 56 4.69 -1.00 -6.03
C ALA A 56 6.07 -1.60 -6.28
N SER A 57 6.61 -1.41 -7.49
CA SER A 57 7.99 -1.83 -7.81
C SER A 57 9.01 -0.91 -7.14
N ARG A 58 8.66 0.35 -6.88
CA ARG A 58 9.42 1.34 -6.09
C ARG A 58 8.47 2.16 -5.24
N GLY A 59 8.99 2.78 -4.18
CA GLY A 59 8.21 3.58 -3.24
C GLY A 59 7.45 2.76 -2.19
N VAL A 60 6.76 3.43 -1.30
CA VAL A 60 6.06 2.83 -0.17
C VAL A 60 4.60 3.25 -0.17
N LEU A 61 3.70 2.29 -0.01
CA LEU A 61 2.27 2.52 0.13
C LEU A 61 1.85 2.33 1.60
N ARG A 62 0.86 3.10 2.03
CA ARG A 62 0.10 2.85 3.24
C ARG A 62 -1.34 2.56 2.86
N VAL A 63 -1.84 1.40 3.25
CA VAL A 63 -3.24 1.03 3.06
C VAL A 63 -3.91 0.93 4.41
N ALA A 64 -5.09 1.51 4.57
CA ALA A 64 -5.81 1.54 5.83
C ALA A 64 -7.27 1.14 5.64
N THR A 65 -7.76 0.29 6.54
CA THR A 65 -9.18 -0.03 6.73
C THR A 65 -9.70 0.64 8.01
N LEU A 66 -10.91 0.28 8.47
CA LEU A 66 -11.47 0.84 9.71
C LEU A 66 -10.66 0.50 10.96
N GLY A 67 -10.00 -0.65 11.00
CA GLY A 67 -9.33 -1.15 12.20
C GLY A 67 -7.86 -1.54 12.01
N THR A 68 -7.28 -1.40 10.82
CA THR A 68 -5.90 -1.83 10.59
C THR A 68 -5.24 -0.98 9.51
N THR A 69 -3.96 -0.71 9.69
CA THR A 69 -3.11 -0.05 8.71
C THR A 69 -1.96 -0.96 8.34
N TRP A 70 -1.65 -1.03 7.06
CA TRP A 70 -0.51 -1.78 6.49
C TRP A 70 0.48 -0.83 5.84
N MET A 71 1.77 -1.10 6.05
CA MET A 71 2.85 -0.49 5.26
C MET A 71 3.31 -1.52 4.23
N VAL A 72 3.33 -1.10 2.97
CA VAL A 72 3.64 -1.96 1.82
C VAL A 72 4.90 -1.41 1.15
N PRO A 73 6.07 -2.00 1.42
CA PRO A 73 7.33 -1.60 0.79
C PRO A 73 7.46 -2.19 -0.62
N PRO A 74 8.47 -1.78 -1.38
CA PRO A 74 8.79 -2.40 -2.67
C PRO A 74 8.89 -3.93 -2.58
N SER A 75 8.55 -4.61 -3.66
CA SER A 75 8.49 -6.08 -3.76
C SER A 75 7.53 -6.75 -2.77
N ARG A 76 6.60 -5.98 -2.23
CA ARG A 76 5.49 -6.49 -1.42
C ARG A 76 4.18 -5.98 -2.01
N ALA A 77 3.15 -6.80 -1.88
CA ALA A 77 1.80 -6.44 -2.29
C ALA A 77 0.86 -6.53 -1.10
N ILE A 78 -0.15 -5.68 -1.09
CA ILE A 78 -1.29 -5.88 -0.20
C ILE A 78 -2.44 -6.50 -0.99
N TRP A 79 -2.98 -7.56 -0.43
CA TRP A 79 -4.25 -8.14 -0.84
C TRP A 79 -5.39 -7.47 -0.06
N VAL A 80 -6.40 -7.02 -0.77
CA VAL A 80 -7.65 -6.47 -0.21
C VAL A 80 -8.81 -7.27 -0.79
N PRO A 81 -9.58 -8.02 0.02
CA PRO A 81 -10.73 -8.77 -0.43
C PRO A 81 -11.84 -7.88 -0.99
N PRO A 82 -12.81 -8.44 -1.76
CA PRO A 82 -14.01 -7.73 -2.18
C PRO A 82 -14.75 -7.09 -0.99
N HIS A 83 -15.44 -5.99 -1.23
CA HIS A 83 -16.29 -5.29 -0.26
C HIS A 83 -15.58 -4.72 0.99
N VAL A 84 -14.26 -4.78 1.06
CA VAL A 84 -13.50 -4.17 2.17
C VAL A 84 -13.28 -2.69 1.90
N THR A 85 -13.85 -1.84 2.76
CA THR A 85 -13.63 -0.39 2.72
C THR A 85 -12.20 -0.04 3.12
N HIS A 86 -11.48 0.62 2.22
CA HIS A 86 -10.08 0.96 2.42
C HIS A 86 -9.69 2.30 1.80
N GLU A 87 -8.53 2.80 2.21
CA GLU A 87 -7.88 3.98 1.63
C GLU A 87 -6.43 3.64 1.32
N VAL A 88 -5.86 4.28 0.29
CA VAL A 88 -4.45 4.12 -0.08
C VAL A 88 -3.77 5.47 -0.04
N VAL A 89 -2.61 5.54 0.61
CA VAL A 89 -1.76 6.74 0.63
C VAL A 89 -0.39 6.37 0.08
N ILE A 90 0.09 7.16 -0.85
CA ILE A 90 1.42 7.05 -1.41
C ILE A 90 2.38 7.77 -0.44
N VAL A 91 3.14 7.01 0.32
CA VAL A 91 4.07 7.55 1.33
C VAL A 91 5.33 8.08 0.66
N GLU A 92 5.82 7.38 -0.33
CA GLU A 92 6.94 7.76 -1.18
C GLU A 92 6.53 7.57 -2.63
N GLU A 93 7.08 8.39 -3.53
CA GLU A 93 6.82 8.27 -4.98
C GLU A 93 6.91 6.82 -5.41
N ALA A 94 5.86 6.34 -6.07
CA ALA A 94 5.72 4.93 -6.40
C ALA A 94 5.32 4.72 -7.86
N TYR A 95 5.77 3.61 -8.44
CA TYR A 95 5.16 3.07 -9.65
C TYR A 95 4.18 1.97 -9.22
N LEU A 96 2.91 2.37 -9.16
CA LEU A 96 1.84 1.51 -8.64
C LEU A 96 1.29 0.61 -9.74
N ARG A 97 1.31 -0.69 -9.49
CA ARG A 97 0.58 -1.70 -10.27
C ARG A 97 -0.55 -2.25 -9.43
N THR A 98 -1.76 -2.13 -9.92
CA THR A 98 -2.95 -2.61 -9.22
C THR A 98 -3.60 -3.70 -10.06
N LEU A 99 -3.78 -4.90 -9.47
CA LEU A 99 -4.61 -5.95 -10.04
C LEU A 99 -6.00 -5.81 -9.45
N TYR A 100 -7.00 -5.79 -10.29
CA TYR A 100 -8.41 -5.89 -9.95
C TYR A 100 -8.89 -7.28 -10.34
N ILE A 101 -9.50 -8.02 -9.42
CA ILE A 101 -9.81 -9.44 -9.57
C ILE A 101 -11.30 -9.65 -9.30
N ASP A 102 -12.03 -10.20 -10.28
CA ASP A 102 -13.46 -10.51 -10.15
C ASP A 102 -13.72 -11.35 -8.89
N GLU A 103 -14.76 -11.02 -8.13
CA GLU A 103 -15.06 -11.70 -6.86
C GLU A 103 -15.26 -13.21 -7.01
N ASN A 104 -15.78 -13.66 -8.16
CA ASN A 104 -15.98 -15.08 -8.44
C ASN A 104 -14.67 -15.83 -8.73
N ALA A 105 -13.57 -15.13 -9.01
CA ALA A 105 -12.26 -15.71 -9.20
C ALA A 105 -11.41 -15.73 -7.93
N VAL A 106 -11.88 -15.13 -6.83
CA VAL A 106 -11.15 -15.04 -5.56
C VAL A 106 -11.12 -16.40 -4.85
N PRO A 107 -9.92 -16.94 -4.54
CA PRO A 107 -9.80 -18.15 -3.74
C PRO A 107 -10.38 -17.94 -2.32
N PRO A 108 -11.12 -18.93 -1.78
CA PRO A 108 -11.71 -18.82 -0.44
C PRO A 108 -10.69 -18.59 0.69
N THR A 109 -9.42 -18.96 0.47
CA THR A 109 -8.32 -18.76 1.43
C THR A 109 -7.83 -17.33 1.51
N LEU A 110 -8.27 -16.46 0.59
CA LEU A 110 -7.91 -15.04 0.51
C LEU A 110 -9.03 -14.14 1.06
N ASP A 111 -9.54 -14.46 2.25
CA ASP A 111 -10.69 -13.81 2.89
C ASP A 111 -10.38 -12.56 3.71
N ALA A 112 -9.11 -12.30 4.01
CA ALA A 112 -8.66 -11.16 4.83
C ALA A 112 -7.56 -10.33 4.16
N CYS A 113 -7.50 -9.03 4.50
CA CYS A 113 -6.40 -8.17 4.08
C CYS A 113 -5.06 -8.68 4.63
N ARG A 114 -4.05 -8.77 3.77
CA ARG A 114 -2.70 -9.18 4.16
C ARG A 114 -1.64 -8.63 3.22
N VAL A 115 -0.47 -8.35 3.76
CA VAL A 115 0.72 -8.05 2.94
C VAL A 115 1.46 -9.35 2.68
N VAL A 116 1.87 -9.55 1.44
CA VAL A 116 2.58 -10.75 0.98
C VAL A 116 3.86 -10.36 0.23
N GLU A 117 4.82 -11.28 0.18
CA GLU A 117 6.00 -11.13 -0.68
C GLU A 117 5.61 -11.35 -2.15
N VAL A 118 6.09 -10.48 -3.03
CA VAL A 118 5.94 -10.65 -4.47
C VAL A 118 7.16 -11.42 -4.97
N SER A 119 6.99 -12.69 -5.31
CA SER A 119 8.04 -13.52 -5.90
C SER A 119 8.47 -12.96 -7.26
N ASN A 120 9.66 -13.36 -7.73
CA ASN A 120 10.11 -12.98 -9.07
C ASN A 120 9.12 -13.46 -10.15
N LEU A 121 8.56 -14.66 -9.98
CA LEU A 121 7.54 -15.17 -10.89
C LEU A 121 6.27 -14.29 -10.88
N LEU A 122 5.74 -13.98 -9.70
CA LEU A 122 4.55 -13.14 -9.57
C LEU A 122 4.77 -11.74 -10.17
N ARG A 123 5.95 -11.16 -9.98
CA ARG A 123 6.33 -9.86 -10.57
C ARG A 123 6.24 -9.89 -12.09
N GLU A 124 6.85 -10.90 -12.73
CA GLU A 124 6.83 -11.05 -14.19
C GLU A 124 5.43 -11.35 -14.71
N VAL A 125 4.64 -12.13 -13.98
CA VAL A 125 3.24 -12.40 -14.32
C VAL A 125 2.41 -11.10 -14.26
N ILE A 126 2.59 -10.28 -13.23
CA ILE A 126 1.92 -8.96 -13.12
C ILE A 126 2.33 -8.05 -14.28
N ALA A 127 3.61 -8.04 -14.64
CA ALA A 127 4.10 -7.26 -15.78
C ALA A 127 3.47 -7.74 -17.10
N ALA A 128 3.44 -9.05 -17.33
CA ALA A 128 2.86 -9.64 -18.52
C ALA A 128 1.35 -9.40 -18.63
N LEU A 129 0.60 -9.45 -17.53
CA LEU A 129 -0.82 -9.12 -17.48
C LEU A 129 -1.12 -7.65 -17.82
N GLY A 130 -0.14 -6.76 -17.59
CA GLY A 130 -0.25 -5.33 -17.91
C GLY A 130 -0.03 -5.00 -19.40
N VAL A 131 0.36 -5.98 -20.23
CA VAL A 131 0.60 -5.75 -21.66
C VAL A 131 -0.74 -5.67 -22.41
N PRO A 132 -1.00 -4.61 -23.20
CA PRO A 132 -2.21 -4.51 -24.00
C PRO A 132 -2.31 -5.61 -25.08
N GLY A 133 -3.54 -6.02 -25.39
CA GLY A 133 -3.79 -6.94 -26.52
C GLY A 133 -3.52 -8.41 -26.23
N LEU A 134 -3.47 -8.83 -24.98
CA LEU A 134 -3.40 -10.24 -24.61
C LEU A 134 -4.62 -11.00 -25.14
N SER A 135 -4.41 -12.21 -25.65
CA SER A 135 -5.51 -13.12 -25.94
C SER A 135 -6.18 -13.60 -24.65
N ASN A 136 -7.48 -13.85 -24.67
CA ASN A 136 -8.23 -14.33 -23.50
C ASN A 136 -7.60 -15.59 -22.87
N ALA A 137 -7.12 -16.53 -23.68
CA ALA A 137 -6.46 -17.74 -23.18
C ALA A 137 -5.18 -17.41 -22.40
N ARG A 138 -4.36 -16.48 -22.88
CA ARG A 138 -3.14 -16.07 -22.19
C ARG A 138 -3.45 -15.29 -20.91
N GLU A 139 -4.44 -14.39 -20.93
CA GLU A 139 -4.89 -13.65 -19.75
C GLU A 139 -5.35 -14.61 -18.65
N GLN A 140 -6.14 -15.63 -18.99
CA GLN A 140 -6.60 -16.65 -18.05
C GLN A 140 -5.46 -17.45 -17.44
N LEU A 141 -4.48 -17.90 -18.24
CA LEU A 141 -3.32 -18.65 -17.74
C LEU A 141 -2.47 -17.81 -16.79
N LEU A 142 -2.15 -16.58 -17.17
CA LEU A 142 -1.38 -15.65 -16.32
C LEU A 142 -2.17 -15.30 -15.07
N GLY A 143 -3.47 -15.09 -15.17
CA GLY A 143 -4.34 -14.80 -14.03
C GLY A 143 -4.40 -15.97 -13.04
N ALA A 144 -4.57 -17.21 -13.52
CA ALA A 144 -4.55 -18.39 -12.67
C ALA A 144 -3.20 -18.55 -11.95
N LEU A 145 -2.09 -18.28 -12.64
CA LEU A 145 -0.75 -18.33 -12.04
C LEU A 145 -0.57 -17.23 -10.99
N ALA A 146 -1.06 -16.01 -11.25
CA ALA A 146 -1.00 -14.93 -10.26
C ALA A 146 -1.78 -15.27 -8.98
N LEU A 147 -2.95 -15.89 -9.10
CA LEU A 147 -3.76 -16.31 -7.95
C LEU A 147 -3.12 -17.47 -7.19
N ASP A 148 -2.49 -18.43 -7.86
CA ASP A 148 -1.74 -19.51 -7.22
C ASP A 148 -0.55 -18.95 -6.40
N GLU A 149 0.25 -18.06 -6.97
CA GLU A 149 1.35 -17.38 -6.28
C GLU A 149 0.87 -16.60 -5.05
N LEU A 150 -0.20 -15.81 -5.19
CA LEU A 150 -0.80 -15.06 -4.07
C LEU A 150 -1.32 -15.96 -2.97
N THR A 151 -1.91 -17.10 -3.33
CA THR A 151 -2.45 -18.08 -2.38
C THR A 151 -1.35 -18.77 -1.58
N ARG A 152 -0.22 -19.07 -2.22
CA ARG A 152 0.96 -19.71 -1.58
C ARG A 152 1.79 -18.75 -0.75
N SER A 153 1.65 -17.45 -0.98
CA SER A 153 2.43 -16.44 -0.28
C SER A 153 2.05 -16.35 1.19
N GLU A 154 3.02 -16.40 2.09
CA GLU A 154 2.79 -16.23 3.52
C GLU A 154 2.57 -14.76 3.89
N PRO A 155 1.62 -14.47 4.81
CA PRO A 155 1.39 -13.11 5.30
C PRO A 155 2.61 -12.55 6.03
N LEU A 156 2.95 -11.31 5.74
CA LEU A 156 4.02 -10.59 6.43
C LEU A 156 3.46 -9.73 7.58
N PRO A 157 4.17 -9.61 8.73
CA PRO A 157 3.72 -8.85 9.89
C PRO A 157 3.88 -7.33 9.69
N LEU A 158 3.29 -6.81 8.62
CA LEU A 158 3.34 -5.39 8.23
C LEU A 158 2.02 -4.66 8.53
N SER A 159 1.20 -5.22 9.42
CA SER A 159 -0.05 -4.62 9.88
C SER A 159 0.13 -3.94 11.24
N VAL A 160 -0.53 -2.80 11.40
CA VAL A 160 -0.66 -2.10 12.69
C VAL A 160 -2.15 -1.98 12.99
N PRO A 161 -2.71 -2.87 13.80
CA PRO A 161 -4.12 -2.79 14.18
C PRO A 161 -4.35 -1.57 15.08
N MET A 162 -5.45 -0.86 14.83
CA MET A 162 -5.84 0.34 15.57
C MET A 162 -7.14 0.09 16.35
N PRO A 163 -7.16 0.37 17.64
CA PRO A 163 -8.33 0.11 18.46
C PRO A 163 -9.47 1.09 18.20
N SER A 164 -10.67 0.71 18.60
CA SER A 164 -11.87 1.54 18.57
C SER A 164 -12.08 2.32 19.87
N GLU A 165 -11.63 1.80 21.00
CA GLU A 165 -11.74 2.46 22.30
C GLU A 165 -10.87 3.72 22.34
N LYS A 166 -11.48 4.85 22.71
CA LYS A 166 -10.93 6.20 22.55
C LYS A 166 -9.57 6.38 23.24
N ARG A 167 -9.42 5.92 24.48
CA ARG A 167 -8.17 6.08 25.25
C ARG A 167 -7.06 5.21 24.70
N LEU A 168 -7.39 3.96 24.35
CA LEU A 168 -6.42 3.05 23.74
C LEU A 168 -5.97 3.57 22.38
N ARG A 169 -6.89 4.11 21.57
CA ARG A 169 -6.57 4.75 20.31
C ARG A 169 -5.63 5.95 20.47
N ALA A 170 -5.92 6.84 21.43
CA ALA A 170 -5.08 8.00 21.71
C ALA A 170 -3.66 7.58 22.16
N LEU A 171 -3.55 6.52 22.98
CA LEU A 171 -2.26 5.93 23.34
C LEU A 171 -1.51 5.39 22.11
N CYS A 172 -2.18 4.61 21.27
CA CYS A 172 -1.59 4.07 20.05
C CYS A 172 -1.11 5.18 19.09
N GLU A 173 -1.90 6.22 18.90
CA GLU A 173 -1.54 7.39 18.08
C GLU A 173 -0.32 8.13 18.65
N ALA A 174 -0.26 8.32 19.98
CA ALA A 174 0.88 8.94 20.63
C ALA A 174 2.18 8.12 20.49
N VAL A 175 2.10 6.80 20.64
CA VAL A 175 3.25 5.89 20.43
C VAL A 175 3.73 5.94 18.98
N ILE A 176 2.83 5.96 18.00
CA ILE A 176 3.18 6.05 16.56
C ILE A 176 3.84 7.41 16.27
N ALA A 177 3.36 8.49 16.89
CA ALA A 177 3.91 9.84 16.69
C ALA A 177 5.31 10.00 17.30
N ALA A 178 5.62 9.28 18.39
CA ALA A 178 6.88 9.35 19.11
C ALA A 178 7.53 7.95 19.27
N PRO A 179 7.98 7.29 18.20
CA PRO A 179 8.48 5.91 18.22
C PRO A 179 9.76 5.75 19.05
N ALA A 180 10.57 6.82 19.15
CA ALA A 180 11.79 6.84 19.97
C ALA A 180 11.49 6.92 21.47
N ASN A 181 10.28 7.30 21.85
CA ASN A 181 9.94 7.40 23.27
C ASN A 181 9.92 6.00 23.91
N SER A 182 10.81 5.79 24.86
CA SER A 182 11.01 4.52 25.58
C SER A 182 10.11 4.36 26.80
N ASP A 183 9.10 5.21 26.98
CA ASP A 183 8.17 5.15 28.11
C ASP A 183 7.61 3.73 28.30
N SER A 184 7.50 3.37 29.56
CA SER A 184 6.87 2.11 29.95
C SER A 184 5.36 2.14 29.68
N LEU A 185 4.72 0.97 29.66
CA LEU A 185 3.26 0.89 29.55
C LEU A 185 2.54 1.66 30.66
N GLU A 186 3.16 1.78 31.83
CA GLU A 186 2.63 2.53 32.97
C GLU A 186 2.58 4.03 32.67
N GLN A 187 3.67 4.58 32.12
CA GLN A 187 3.76 5.99 31.73
C GLN A 187 2.77 6.32 30.61
N TRP A 188 2.70 5.46 29.58
CA TRP A 188 1.73 5.59 28.52
C TRP A 188 0.27 5.49 28.99
N ALA A 189 -0.02 4.57 29.92
CA ALA A 189 -1.35 4.44 30.49
C ALA A 189 -1.75 5.68 31.29
N ALA A 190 -0.82 6.22 32.09
CA ALA A 190 -1.03 7.44 32.86
C ALA A 190 -1.34 8.64 31.97
N SER A 191 -0.66 8.78 30.82
CA SER A 191 -0.88 9.88 29.86
C SER A 191 -2.30 9.94 29.28
N VAL A 192 -3.00 8.79 29.25
CA VAL A 192 -4.40 8.70 28.78
C VAL A 192 -5.42 8.51 29.93
N GLY A 193 -5.00 8.74 31.18
CA GLY A 193 -5.86 8.65 32.36
C GLY A 193 -6.36 7.23 32.65
N ALA A 194 -5.54 6.21 32.41
CA ALA A 194 -5.89 4.81 32.63
C ALA A 194 -4.84 4.07 33.47
N SER A 195 -5.22 2.98 34.12
CA SER A 195 -4.26 2.08 34.73
C SER A 195 -3.60 1.16 33.74
N THR A 196 -2.36 0.72 34.03
CA THR A 196 -1.64 -0.28 33.25
C THR A 196 -2.47 -1.55 33.01
N ARG A 197 -3.18 -2.02 34.07
CA ARG A 197 -4.08 -3.17 33.98
C ARG A 197 -5.22 -2.96 32.96
N THR A 198 -5.82 -1.76 32.97
CA THR A 198 -6.89 -1.41 32.02
C THR A 198 -6.37 -1.44 30.60
N ILE A 199 -5.25 -0.77 30.32
CA ILE A 199 -4.66 -0.71 28.98
C ILE A 199 -4.21 -2.10 28.52
N ALA A 200 -3.54 -2.89 29.33
CA ALA A 200 -3.14 -4.25 28.98
C ALA A 200 -4.33 -5.15 28.65
N ARG A 201 -5.44 -5.01 29.38
CA ARG A 201 -6.69 -5.73 29.08
C ARG A 201 -7.29 -5.29 27.76
N LEU A 202 -7.35 -3.99 27.48
CA LEU A 202 -7.88 -3.43 26.23
C LEU A 202 -7.06 -3.89 25.02
N PHE A 203 -5.73 -3.88 25.07
CA PHE A 203 -4.88 -4.44 23.99
C PHE A 203 -5.28 -5.88 23.67
N ARG A 204 -5.46 -6.73 24.67
CA ARG A 204 -5.84 -8.13 24.44
C ARG A 204 -7.26 -8.28 23.89
N GLN A 205 -8.21 -7.49 24.40
CA GLN A 205 -9.62 -7.58 24.03
C GLN A 205 -9.90 -7.04 22.63
N GLU A 206 -9.32 -5.88 22.28
CA GLU A 206 -9.61 -5.25 20.99
C GLU A 206 -8.64 -5.68 19.88
N LEU A 207 -7.37 -5.90 20.21
CA LEU A 207 -6.33 -6.12 19.21
C LEU A 207 -5.75 -7.55 19.24
N GLY A 208 -6.10 -8.37 20.22
CA GLY A 208 -5.62 -9.75 20.35
C GLY A 208 -4.13 -9.87 20.71
N VAL A 209 -3.42 -8.76 20.93
CA VAL A 209 -1.97 -8.71 21.17
C VAL A 209 -1.62 -7.98 22.45
N SER A 210 -0.37 -8.13 22.94
CA SER A 210 0.15 -7.31 24.01
C SER A 210 0.63 -5.95 23.50
N PHE A 211 0.77 -4.96 24.40
CA PHE A 211 1.39 -3.66 24.05
C PHE A 211 2.77 -3.81 23.42
N SER A 212 3.61 -4.70 23.94
CA SER A 212 4.95 -4.93 23.41
C SER A 212 4.92 -5.47 21.97
N GLN A 213 4.04 -6.43 21.68
CA GLN A 213 3.85 -6.96 20.33
C GLN A 213 3.30 -5.89 19.37
N TRP A 214 2.29 -5.15 19.82
CA TRP A 214 1.72 -4.06 19.04
C TRP A 214 2.74 -2.95 18.75
N ARG A 215 3.51 -2.54 19.76
CA ARG A 215 4.58 -1.53 19.61
C ARG A 215 5.64 -2.01 18.61
N GLN A 216 6.01 -3.28 18.65
CA GLN A 216 6.94 -3.85 17.67
C GLN A 216 6.41 -3.73 16.24
N GLN A 217 5.12 -4.01 16.01
CA GLN A 217 4.50 -3.84 14.70
C GLN A 217 4.50 -2.37 14.24
N ALA A 218 4.18 -1.44 15.14
CA ALA A 218 4.23 -0.01 14.87
C ALA A 218 5.64 0.47 14.51
N VAL A 219 6.66 0.01 15.25
CA VAL A 219 8.08 0.30 14.96
C VAL A 219 8.48 -0.27 13.60
N LEU A 220 8.11 -1.51 13.28
CA LEU A 220 8.42 -2.12 11.97
C LEU A 220 7.77 -1.35 10.82
N ALA A 221 6.51 -0.97 10.97
CA ALA A 221 5.81 -0.15 9.98
C ALA A 221 6.51 1.20 9.74
N ARG A 222 7.03 1.84 10.81
CA ARG A 222 7.79 3.08 10.70
C ARG A 222 9.19 2.88 10.12
N ALA A 223 9.81 1.72 10.38
CA ALA A 223 11.15 1.39 9.85
C ALA A 223 11.17 1.29 8.31
N ILE A 224 10.11 0.74 7.72
CA ILE A 224 10.06 0.43 6.29
C ILE A 224 10.36 1.63 5.39
N PRO A 225 9.68 2.78 5.49
CA PRO A 225 10.00 3.94 4.65
C PRO A 225 11.42 4.47 4.92
N LEU A 226 11.88 4.48 6.17
CA LEU A 226 13.23 4.93 6.50
C LEU A 226 14.31 4.06 5.86
N LEU A 227 14.12 2.74 5.88
CA LEU A 227 15.02 1.79 5.21
C LEU A 227 14.96 1.93 3.69
N ASN A 228 13.78 2.15 3.12
CA ASN A 228 13.60 2.31 1.68
C ASN A 228 14.27 3.60 1.16
N GLN A 229 14.33 4.65 1.98
CA GLN A 229 15.09 5.88 1.69
C GLN A 229 16.60 5.70 1.74
N GLY A 230 17.10 4.49 1.98
CA GLY A 230 18.53 4.20 2.09
C GLY A 230 19.19 4.81 3.32
N ARG A 231 18.43 5.18 4.36
CA ARG A 231 19.00 5.75 5.58
C ARG A 231 19.94 4.75 6.27
N PRO A 232 21.07 5.20 6.82
CA PRO A 232 21.98 4.34 7.56
C PRO A 232 21.25 3.61 8.69
N LEU A 233 21.45 2.31 8.80
CA LEU A 233 20.73 1.45 9.73
C LEU A 233 20.90 1.89 11.20
N ALA A 234 22.06 2.46 11.53
CA ALA A 234 22.29 3.04 12.86
C ALA A 234 21.36 4.23 13.16
N HIS A 235 21.12 5.11 12.17
CA HIS A 235 20.20 6.24 12.30
C HIS A 235 18.75 5.75 12.42
N VAL A 236 18.36 4.75 11.62
CA VAL A 236 17.02 4.15 11.70
C VAL A 236 16.80 3.55 13.10
N ALA A 237 17.76 2.80 13.62
CA ALA A 237 17.68 2.24 14.96
C ALA A 237 17.50 3.33 16.03
N GLN A 238 18.28 4.39 15.97
CA GLN A 238 18.21 5.52 16.90
C GLN A 238 16.86 6.25 16.80
N GLU A 239 16.40 6.57 15.59
CA GLU A 239 15.10 7.24 15.35
C GLU A 239 13.91 6.42 15.89
N LEU A 240 14.07 5.10 15.94
CA LEU A 240 13.06 4.16 16.45
C LEU A 240 13.23 3.79 17.92
N GLY A 241 14.15 4.45 18.64
CA GLY A 241 14.36 4.28 20.08
C GLY A 241 15.14 3.04 20.47
N TYR A 242 15.95 2.46 19.56
CA TYR A 242 16.84 1.36 19.89
C TYR A 242 18.20 1.86 20.32
N GLN A 243 18.76 1.24 21.37
CA GLN A 243 20.08 1.60 21.90
C GLN A 243 21.22 1.26 20.93
N SER A 244 21.01 0.32 20.01
CA SER A 244 22.01 -0.07 19.01
C SER A 244 21.38 -0.60 17.74
N GLN A 245 22.12 -0.47 16.64
CA GLN A 245 21.80 -1.11 15.36
C GLN A 245 21.62 -2.64 15.50
N SER A 246 22.42 -3.28 16.35
CA SER A 246 22.36 -4.73 16.57
C SER A 246 21.05 -5.15 17.24
N ALA A 247 20.57 -4.38 18.23
CA ALA A 247 19.28 -4.63 18.90
C ALA A 247 18.11 -4.50 17.94
N PHE A 248 18.09 -3.44 17.10
CA PHE A 248 17.10 -3.27 16.04
C PHE A 248 17.16 -4.42 15.01
N SER A 249 18.35 -4.77 14.51
CA SER A 249 18.52 -5.85 13.53
C SER A 249 18.07 -7.21 14.07
N ALA A 250 18.31 -7.49 15.36
CA ALA A 250 17.86 -8.72 16.00
C ALA A 250 16.33 -8.78 16.12
N MET A 251 15.69 -7.65 16.47
CA MET A 251 14.22 -7.54 16.50
C MET A 251 13.63 -7.72 15.09
N PHE A 252 14.17 -7.04 14.10
CA PHE A 252 13.74 -7.10 12.71
C PHE A 252 13.84 -8.54 12.15
N ARG A 253 14.97 -9.21 12.40
CA ARG A 253 15.18 -10.61 11.97
C ARG A 253 14.19 -11.57 12.64
N ARG A 254 13.85 -11.37 13.91
CA ARG A 254 12.80 -12.17 14.57
C ARG A 254 11.45 -12.01 13.94
N ALA A 255 11.12 -10.80 13.44
CA ALA A 255 9.84 -10.52 12.82
C ALA A 255 9.73 -11.03 11.38
N PHE A 256 10.80 -10.91 10.58
CA PHE A 256 10.77 -11.17 9.13
C PHE A 256 11.64 -12.36 8.69
N GLY A 257 12.34 -13.02 9.61
CA GLY A 257 13.29 -14.10 9.26
C GLY A 257 14.58 -13.62 8.57
N LYS A 258 14.63 -12.37 8.11
CA LYS A 258 15.73 -11.77 7.32
C LYS A 258 16.28 -10.52 8.02
N SER A 259 17.54 -10.17 7.77
CA SER A 259 18.08 -8.88 8.24
C SER A 259 17.41 -7.70 7.52
N PRO A 260 17.43 -6.47 8.08
CA PRO A 260 16.89 -5.30 7.41
C PRO A 260 17.44 -5.11 5.99
N ARG A 261 18.75 -5.28 5.82
CA ARG A 261 19.42 -5.20 4.51
C ARG A 261 18.91 -6.27 3.54
N ALA A 262 18.94 -7.54 3.91
CA ALA A 262 18.45 -8.62 3.06
C ALA A 262 16.95 -8.52 2.75
N PHE A 263 16.16 -7.94 3.65
CA PHE A 263 14.74 -7.67 3.41
C PHE A 263 14.53 -6.61 2.32
N MET A 264 15.36 -5.57 2.30
CA MET A 264 15.27 -4.50 1.32
C MET A 264 15.90 -4.87 -0.03
N GLU A 265 16.99 -5.67 -0.06
CA GLU A 265 17.65 -6.11 -1.28
C GLU A 265 16.76 -6.95 -2.20
N HIS A 266 15.84 -7.73 -1.65
CA HIS A 266 14.82 -8.45 -2.44
C HIS A 266 13.80 -7.50 -3.10
N GLY A 267 13.85 -6.20 -2.79
CA GLY A 267 13.04 -5.15 -3.39
C GLY A 267 13.72 -4.40 -4.53
N VAL A 268 15.03 -4.56 -4.68
CA VAL A 268 15.85 -3.75 -5.61
C VAL A 268 16.62 -4.68 -6.54
N ASP A 269 15.98 -5.70 -7.10
CA ASP A 269 16.58 -6.36 -8.25
C ASP A 269 16.52 -5.42 -9.45
N HIS A 270 17.71 -5.11 -9.94
CA HIS A 270 18.08 -4.31 -11.07
C HIS A 270 17.01 -4.26 -12.18
N LEU A 271 16.24 -3.18 -12.21
CA LEU A 271 15.69 -2.69 -13.46
C LEU A 271 16.82 -1.83 -14.09
N ASP A 272 17.82 -2.48 -14.68
CA ASP A 272 18.60 -1.85 -15.73
C ASP A 272 17.63 -1.44 -16.83
N GLY A 273 17.67 -0.16 -17.18
CA GLY A 273 16.75 0.49 -18.09
C GLY A 273 16.73 -0.14 -19.47
N SER A 274 15.81 -1.06 -19.69
CA SER A 274 15.40 -1.47 -21.04
C SER A 274 13.96 -1.99 -20.97
N GLY A 275 13.01 -1.08 -21.20
CA GLY A 275 11.61 -1.46 -21.42
C GLY A 275 10.52 -0.52 -20.90
N GLU A 276 10.84 0.64 -20.38
CA GLU A 276 9.83 1.68 -20.15
C GLU A 276 9.62 2.47 -21.46
N SER A 277 8.83 1.89 -22.39
CA SER A 277 8.22 2.71 -23.43
C SER A 277 7.24 3.66 -22.74
N GLU A 278 7.63 4.93 -22.68
CA GLU A 278 6.73 6.03 -22.37
C GLU A 278 5.54 5.96 -23.34
N VAL A 279 4.42 5.49 -22.84
CA VAL A 279 3.14 5.76 -23.50
C VAL A 279 2.84 7.22 -23.18
N GLU A 280 3.24 8.09 -24.08
CA GLU A 280 2.90 9.51 -24.11
C GLU A 280 1.37 9.62 -24.07
N VAL A 281 0.82 9.98 -22.93
CA VAL A 281 -0.59 10.39 -22.84
C VAL A 281 -0.67 11.77 -23.49
N SER A 282 -0.99 11.79 -24.78
CA SER A 282 -1.38 12.99 -25.50
C SER A 282 -2.51 13.68 -24.72
N ALA A 283 -2.19 14.82 -24.17
CA ALA A 283 -3.18 15.76 -23.62
C ALA A 283 -4.04 16.25 -24.79
N GLY A 284 -5.24 15.67 -24.93
CA GLY A 284 -6.26 16.16 -25.85
C GLY A 284 -6.68 17.56 -25.45
N THR A 285 -6.15 18.55 -26.15
CA THR A 285 -6.69 19.92 -26.21
C THR A 285 -8.10 19.86 -26.78
N GLY A 286 -9.06 20.33 -26.03
CA GLY A 286 -10.46 20.44 -26.43
C GLY A 286 -10.66 21.36 -27.63
N PRO A 287 -11.79 21.22 -28.35
CA PRO A 287 -12.07 21.97 -29.55
C PRO A 287 -12.44 23.42 -29.24
N THR A 288 -11.70 24.33 -29.84
CA THR A 288 -12.03 25.74 -29.91
C THR A 288 -13.12 26.00 -30.96
N ALA A 289 -14.12 26.70 -30.52
CA ALA A 289 -15.04 27.65 -31.22
C ALA A 289 -15.27 27.56 -32.73
N VAL A 290 -16.49 27.26 -33.02
CA VAL A 290 -17.46 27.87 -33.96
C VAL A 290 -16.91 29.07 -34.75
N GLU A 291 -16.89 28.95 -36.06
CA GLU A 291 -16.98 30.10 -36.97
C GLU A 291 -18.19 29.89 -37.89
N LEU A 292 -19.19 30.76 -37.71
CA LEU A 292 -20.33 30.99 -38.58
C LEU A 292 -19.85 31.78 -39.80
N ALA A 293 -20.10 31.28 -40.98
CA ALA A 293 -20.22 32.15 -42.16
C ALA A 293 -21.06 31.49 -43.27
N HIS A 294 -22.20 32.05 -43.45
CA HIS A 294 -22.77 32.53 -44.71
C HIS A 294 -23.20 31.50 -45.78
N THR A 295 -24.51 31.40 -45.85
CA THR A 295 -25.25 31.07 -47.11
C THR A 295 -25.09 32.19 -48.13
N PRO A 296 -25.15 31.85 -49.43
CA PRO A 296 -26.24 32.46 -50.20
C PRO A 296 -27.10 31.45 -50.98
N ASP A 297 -28.35 31.77 -50.97
CA ASP A 297 -29.49 31.62 -51.81
C ASP A 297 -29.20 31.62 -53.31
N GLU A 298 -29.85 30.71 -54.06
CA GLU A 298 -30.42 30.94 -55.41
C GLU A 298 -31.15 29.65 -55.88
N SER A 299 -32.44 29.63 -55.78
CA SER A 299 -33.48 29.74 -56.89
C SER A 299 -33.31 28.80 -58.07
N GLU A 300 -34.23 27.85 -58.13
CA GLU A 300 -35.18 27.45 -59.20
C GLU A 300 -34.64 27.31 -60.65
N PRO A 301 -35.31 26.58 -61.51
CA PRO A 301 -36.72 26.12 -61.51
C PRO A 301 -36.90 24.59 -61.38
#